data_8e769dff5a61218412fef89d72f5b732
#
_entry.id   8e769dff5a61218412fef89d72f5b732
#
_cell.length_a   1.000
_cell.length_b   1.000
_cell.length_c   1.000
_cell.angle_alpha   90.00
_cell.angle_beta   90.00
_cell.angle_gamma   90.00
#
_symmetry.space_group_name_H-M   'P 1'
#
loop_
_entity.id
_entity.type
_entity.pdbx_description
1 polymer ?
#
loop_
_entity_poly.entity_id
_entity_poly.type
_entity_poly.pdbx_seq_one_letter_code
_entity_poly.pdbx_strand_id
1 'polypeptide(L)'
;CRAESTYQGLITENPVFLEPLAAEIIPRAALGLEFKTDYVLRRHDGRYVVVEIEKPQDQLFTRANDFTAEFTHATGQILDFQQWVVDNVAYAQRHFPGIRTPSGMLVMGMRKRLSERQLQKLERWQFNSNAIEVLAFDDLATRASAVLASLLKPA
;
A
#
# COMPACT_ATOMS: atom_id res chain seq x y z
N CYS A 1 1.27 7.00 17.35
CA CYS A 1 -0.18 7.05 17.56
C CYS A 1 -0.88 8.26 16.89
N ARG A 2 -0.60 9.53 17.30
CA ARG A 2 -1.34 10.69 16.75
C ARG A 2 -1.01 11.02 15.28
N ALA A 3 0.24 10.86 14.86
CA ALA A 3 0.66 11.12 13.48
C ALA A 3 0.11 10.08 12.49
N GLU A 4 0.13 8.81 12.86
CA GLU A 4 -0.38 7.70 12.07
C GLU A 4 -1.88 7.85 11.78
N SER A 5 -2.68 8.16 12.80
CA SER A 5 -4.12 8.40 12.64
C SER A 5 -4.43 9.60 11.74
N THR A 6 -3.56 10.62 11.70
CA THR A 6 -3.73 11.80 10.84
C THR A 6 -3.49 11.44 9.37
N TYR A 7 -2.46 10.64 9.06
CA TYR A 7 -2.20 10.19 7.69
C TYR A 7 -3.25 9.21 7.20
N GLN A 8 -3.67 8.28 8.06
CA GLN A 8 -4.77 7.36 7.74
C GLN A 8 -6.08 8.12 7.49
N GLY A 9 -6.39 9.14 8.29
CA GLY A 9 -7.55 9.99 8.09
C GLY A 9 -7.51 10.72 6.74
N LEU A 10 -6.39 11.35 6.41
CA LEU A 10 -6.22 12.05 5.14
C LEU A 10 -6.39 11.12 3.93
N ILE A 11 -5.83 9.93 4.00
CA ILE A 11 -5.92 8.92 2.94
C ILE A 11 -7.34 8.38 2.83
N THR A 12 -8.03 8.13 3.95
CA THR A 12 -9.43 7.67 3.95
C THR A 12 -10.35 8.68 3.29
N GLU A 13 -10.14 9.97 3.55
CA GLU A 13 -10.90 11.05 2.93
C GLU A 13 -10.54 11.28 1.45
N ASN A 14 -9.33 10.92 1.05
CA ASN A 14 -8.81 11.18 -0.29
C ASN A 14 -8.13 9.94 -0.91
N PRO A 15 -8.91 8.91 -1.25
CA PRO A 15 -8.39 7.63 -1.78
C PRO A 15 -7.56 7.76 -3.05
N VAL A 16 -7.78 8.80 -3.83
CA VAL A 16 -7.02 9.12 -5.04
C VAL A 16 -5.50 9.25 -4.79
N PHE A 17 -5.08 9.56 -3.57
CA PHE A 17 -3.66 9.61 -3.23
C PHE A 17 -2.99 8.25 -3.23
N LEU A 18 -3.70 7.19 -2.83
CA LEU A 18 -3.16 5.82 -2.87
C LEU A 18 -3.21 5.23 -4.28
N GLU A 19 -4.37 5.31 -4.89
CA GLU A 19 -4.62 4.68 -6.16
C GLU A 19 -5.64 5.50 -6.95
N PRO A 20 -5.22 6.20 -8.01
CA PRO A 20 -6.12 7.01 -8.84
C PRO A 20 -7.25 6.21 -9.48
N LEU A 21 -7.07 4.89 -9.63
CA LEU A 21 -8.04 3.96 -10.21
C LEU A 21 -8.86 3.21 -9.15
N ALA A 22 -8.80 3.65 -7.88
CA ALA A 22 -9.62 3.06 -6.83
C ALA A 22 -11.10 3.39 -7.03
N ALA A 23 -11.93 2.36 -7.14
CA ALA A 23 -13.39 2.47 -7.15
C ALA A 23 -13.94 2.56 -5.73
N GLU A 24 -13.28 1.88 -4.78
CA GLU A 24 -13.74 1.76 -3.40
C GLU A 24 -12.55 1.57 -2.46
N ILE A 25 -12.63 2.17 -1.27
CA ILE A 25 -11.75 1.91 -0.15
C ILE A 25 -12.54 1.24 0.96
N ILE A 26 -12.04 0.10 1.41
CA ILE A 26 -12.63 -0.68 2.50
C ILE A 26 -11.66 -0.60 3.69
N PRO A 27 -12.00 0.16 4.75
CA PRO A 27 -11.12 0.31 5.90
C PRO A 27 -11.12 -0.94 6.78
N ARG A 28 -10.06 -1.10 7.57
CA ARG A 28 -9.77 -2.17 8.53
C ARG A 28 -10.96 -2.69 9.34
N ALA A 29 -11.87 -1.81 9.74
CA ALA A 29 -13.00 -2.17 10.60
C ALA A 29 -13.97 -3.21 10.00
N ALA A 30 -13.89 -3.45 8.70
CA ALA A 30 -14.80 -4.34 7.97
C ALA A 30 -14.34 -5.80 7.90
N LEU A 31 -13.09 -6.12 8.32
CA LEU A 31 -12.45 -7.41 8.04
C LEU A 31 -12.59 -8.47 9.12
N GLY A 32 -13.22 -8.16 10.26
CA GLY A 32 -13.28 -9.08 11.39
C GLY A 32 -11.95 -9.14 12.18
N LEU A 33 -11.93 -9.89 13.29
CA LEU A 33 -10.86 -9.85 14.29
C LEU A 33 -9.53 -10.50 13.88
N GLU A 34 -9.48 -11.22 12.78
CA GLU A 34 -8.34 -12.07 12.43
C GLU A 34 -7.26 -11.33 11.63
N PHE A 35 -7.62 -10.31 10.85
CA PHE A 35 -6.66 -9.59 9.98
C PHE A 35 -6.66 -8.09 10.23
N LYS A 36 -5.46 -7.58 10.43
CA LYS A 36 -5.20 -6.18 10.72
C LYS A 36 -4.48 -5.51 9.54
N THR A 37 -5.07 -5.56 8.36
CA THR A 37 -4.62 -4.67 7.27
C THR A 37 -5.25 -3.30 7.41
N ASP A 38 -4.58 -2.25 6.98
CA ASP A 38 -5.12 -0.89 7.09
C ASP A 38 -6.28 -0.66 6.14
N TYR A 39 -6.12 -1.08 4.86
CA TYR A 39 -7.18 -0.95 3.84
C TYR A 39 -7.15 -2.09 2.85
N VAL A 40 -8.31 -2.35 2.27
CA VAL A 40 -8.44 -3.09 1.02
C VAL A 40 -9.05 -2.14 -0.01
N LEU A 41 -8.37 -1.93 -1.13
CA LEU A 41 -8.86 -1.16 -2.26
C LEU A 41 -9.48 -2.10 -3.29
N ARG A 42 -10.55 -1.65 -3.92
CA ARG A 42 -11.06 -2.24 -5.15
C ARG A 42 -10.84 -1.27 -6.29
N ARG A 43 -10.19 -1.70 -7.36
CA ARG A 43 -10.01 -0.95 -8.60
C ARG A 43 -11.27 -1.01 -9.46
N HIS A 44 -11.41 -0.09 -10.40
CA HIS A 44 -12.50 -0.10 -11.37
C HIS A 44 -12.53 -1.35 -12.26
N ASP A 45 -11.39 -2.00 -12.45
CA ASP A 45 -11.30 -3.29 -13.16
C ASP A 45 -11.69 -4.51 -12.30
N GLY A 46 -12.11 -4.29 -11.08
CA GLY A 46 -12.55 -5.33 -10.13
C GLY A 46 -11.40 -6.00 -9.36
N ARG A 47 -10.15 -5.66 -9.61
CA ARG A 47 -9.01 -6.19 -8.84
C ARG A 47 -8.91 -5.55 -7.47
N TYR A 48 -8.44 -6.32 -6.50
CA TYR A 48 -8.24 -5.88 -5.12
C TYR A 48 -6.78 -5.67 -4.80
N VAL A 49 -6.51 -4.69 -3.93
CA VAL A 49 -5.18 -4.37 -3.40
C VAL A 49 -5.29 -4.27 -1.89
N VAL A 50 -4.50 -5.06 -1.18
CA VAL A 50 -4.32 -4.90 0.26
C VAL A 50 -3.26 -3.84 0.53
N VAL A 51 -3.54 -2.91 1.44
CA VAL A 51 -2.66 -1.77 1.72
C VAL A 51 -2.25 -1.76 3.17
N GLU A 52 -0.95 -1.66 3.40
CA GLU A 52 -0.34 -1.35 4.70
C GLU A 52 0.30 0.04 4.65
N ILE A 53 0.06 0.84 5.68
CA ILE A 53 0.57 2.20 5.80
C ILE A 53 1.37 2.33 7.08
N GLU A 54 2.66 2.50 6.92
CA GLU A 54 3.59 2.81 8.00
C GLU A 54 3.76 4.34 8.13
N LYS A 55 4.76 4.78 8.87
CA LYS A 55 4.98 6.21 9.09
C LYS A 55 5.98 6.80 8.09
N PRO A 56 5.87 8.11 7.75
CA PRO A 56 6.87 8.79 6.94
C PRO A 56 8.27 8.82 7.56
N GLN A 57 8.36 8.66 8.90
CA GLN A 57 9.63 8.64 9.64
C GLN A 57 10.31 7.28 9.63
N ASP A 58 9.55 6.21 9.38
CA ASP A 58 10.07 4.86 9.40
C ASP A 58 11.03 4.65 8.23
N GLN A 59 12.14 3.95 8.52
CA GLN A 59 13.19 3.73 7.54
C GLN A 59 12.99 2.37 6.88
N LEU A 60 13.11 2.34 5.55
CA LEU A 60 13.10 1.09 4.80
C LEU A 60 14.41 0.31 4.99
N PHE A 61 15.50 1.01 5.23
CA PHE A 61 16.83 0.43 5.32
C PHE A 61 17.55 0.79 6.62
N THR A 62 18.34 -0.16 7.11
CA THR A 62 19.31 0.05 8.17
C THR A 62 20.51 0.85 7.66
N ARG A 63 21.41 1.25 8.56
CA ARG A 63 22.69 1.88 8.19
C ARG A 63 23.58 0.95 7.34
N ALA A 64 23.44 -0.36 7.47
CA ALA A 64 24.13 -1.36 6.67
C ALA A 64 23.48 -1.62 5.29
N ASN A 65 22.42 -0.89 4.96
CA ASN A 65 21.60 -1.05 3.76
C ASN A 65 20.86 -2.40 3.69
N ASP A 66 20.56 -3.02 4.82
CA ASP A 66 19.62 -4.13 4.90
C ASP A 66 18.21 -3.59 5.12
N PHE A 67 17.18 -4.34 4.71
CA PHE A 67 15.82 -3.96 5.04
C PHE A 67 15.59 -4.00 6.55
N THR A 68 14.81 -3.04 7.04
CA THR A 68 14.49 -2.95 8.47
C THR A 68 13.51 -4.05 8.88
N ALA A 69 13.41 -4.28 10.19
CA ALA A 69 12.43 -5.19 10.75
C ALA A 69 10.99 -4.70 10.46
N GLU A 70 10.77 -3.39 10.52
CA GLU A 70 9.49 -2.74 10.21
C GLU A 70 9.07 -3.00 8.78
N PHE A 71 9.98 -2.82 7.82
CA PHE A 71 9.72 -3.14 6.40
C PHE A 71 9.37 -4.61 6.20
N THR A 72 10.14 -5.51 6.83
CA THR A 72 9.91 -6.96 6.75
C THR A 72 8.58 -7.34 7.38
N HIS A 73 8.22 -6.72 8.51
CA HIS A 73 6.95 -6.96 9.18
C HIS A 73 5.77 -6.50 8.33
N ALA A 74 5.81 -5.28 7.80
CA ALA A 74 4.75 -4.72 6.98
C ALA A 74 4.51 -5.52 5.69
N THR A 75 5.59 -5.93 5.00
CA THR A 75 5.48 -6.81 3.82
C THR A 75 4.96 -8.20 4.21
N GLY A 76 5.33 -8.71 5.38
CA GLY A 76 4.80 -9.95 5.94
C GLY A 76 3.29 -9.91 6.16
N GLN A 77 2.76 -8.82 6.71
CA GLN A 77 1.31 -8.64 6.90
C GLN A 77 0.54 -8.69 5.57
N ILE A 78 1.10 -8.11 4.51
CA ILE A 78 0.52 -8.20 3.16
C ILE A 78 0.48 -9.65 2.68
N LEU A 79 1.59 -10.38 2.81
CA LEU A 79 1.68 -11.78 2.42
C LEU A 79 0.70 -12.66 3.20
N ASP A 80 0.58 -12.44 4.51
CA ASP A 80 -0.36 -13.16 5.38
C ASP A 80 -1.81 -12.94 4.94
N PHE A 81 -2.18 -11.71 4.59
CA PHE A 81 -3.51 -11.42 4.07
C PHE A 81 -3.76 -12.09 2.72
N GLN A 82 -2.79 -12.04 1.81
CA GLN A 82 -2.89 -12.72 0.51
C GLN A 82 -3.09 -14.23 0.70
N GLN A 83 -2.34 -14.85 1.59
CA GLN A 83 -2.48 -16.27 1.90
C GLN A 83 -3.86 -16.57 2.52
N TRP A 84 -4.29 -15.76 3.46
CA TRP A 84 -5.61 -15.93 4.07
C TRP A 84 -6.75 -15.89 3.03
N VAL A 85 -6.69 -14.97 2.05
CA VAL A 85 -7.68 -14.92 0.96
C VAL A 85 -7.70 -16.21 0.16
N VAL A 86 -6.52 -16.77 -0.15
CA VAL A 86 -6.40 -18.03 -0.89
C VAL A 86 -7.02 -19.19 -0.08
N ASP A 87 -6.72 -19.27 1.20
CA ASP A 87 -7.18 -20.33 2.09
C ASP A 87 -8.68 -20.23 2.41
N ASN A 88 -9.24 -19.02 2.34
CA ASN A 88 -10.62 -18.74 2.74
C ASN A 88 -11.43 -18.05 1.63
N VAL A 89 -11.18 -18.37 0.37
CA VAL A 89 -11.72 -17.63 -0.79
C VAL A 89 -13.24 -17.48 -0.75
N ALA A 90 -13.99 -18.51 -0.38
CA ALA A 90 -15.44 -18.47 -0.32
C ALA A 90 -15.96 -17.51 0.77
N TYR A 91 -15.25 -17.42 1.90
CA TYR A 91 -15.57 -16.47 2.97
C TYR A 91 -15.15 -15.04 2.56
N ALA A 92 -13.94 -14.88 2.02
CA ALA A 92 -13.42 -13.59 1.56
C ALA A 92 -14.35 -12.96 0.52
N GLN A 93 -14.90 -13.73 -0.40
CA GLN A 93 -15.82 -13.25 -1.44
C GLN A 93 -17.16 -12.76 -0.91
N ARG A 94 -17.56 -13.10 0.31
CA ARG A 94 -18.75 -12.52 0.96
C ARG A 94 -18.53 -11.04 1.32
N HIS A 95 -17.30 -10.68 1.65
CA HIS A 95 -16.90 -9.31 2.02
C HIS A 95 -16.33 -8.53 0.83
N PHE A 96 -15.66 -9.23 -0.07
CA PHE A 96 -14.97 -8.69 -1.25
C PHE A 96 -15.41 -9.46 -2.49
N PRO A 97 -16.55 -9.11 -3.11
CA PRO A 97 -17.08 -9.85 -4.25
C PRO A 97 -16.05 -9.98 -5.38
N GLY A 98 -15.75 -11.22 -5.77
CA GLY A 98 -14.81 -11.53 -6.84
C GLY A 98 -13.34 -11.53 -6.44
N ILE A 99 -12.98 -11.30 -5.17
CA ILE A 99 -11.59 -11.38 -4.72
C ILE A 99 -11.04 -12.81 -4.90
N ARG A 100 -9.79 -12.90 -5.38
CA ARG A 100 -9.07 -14.18 -5.50
C ARG A 100 -7.64 -14.05 -5.02
N THR A 101 -6.86 -13.21 -5.70
CA THR A 101 -5.43 -12.98 -5.42
C THR A 101 -5.19 -11.48 -5.39
N PRO A 102 -5.42 -10.81 -4.24
CA PRO A 102 -5.16 -9.38 -4.14
C PRO A 102 -3.67 -9.10 -4.29
N SER A 103 -3.33 -8.02 -4.99
CA SER A 103 -1.98 -7.47 -4.93
C SER A 103 -1.77 -6.71 -3.62
N GLY A 104 -0.53 -6.37 -3.31
CA GLY A 104 -0.18 -5.61 -2.12
C GLY A 104 0.33 -4.21 -2.44
N MET A 105 0.16 -3.30 -1.49
CA MET A 105 0.75 -1.97 -1.52
C MET A 105 1.25 -1.64 -0.12
N LEU A 106 2.53 -1.31 0.00
CA LEU A 106 3.12 -0.78 1.21
C LEU A 106 3.46 0.69 1.02
N VAL A 107 2.94 1.55 1.89
CA VAL A 107 3.32 2.97 1.94
C VAL A 107 4.19 3.19 3.18
N MET A 108 5.47 3.54 2.99
CA MET A 108 6.41 3.65 4.09
C MET A 108 7.54 4.64 3.78
N GLY A 109 7.88 5.47 4.75
CA GLY A 109 9.06 6.33 4.71
C GLY A 109 9.00 7.42 3.63
N MET A 110 10.18 7.96 3.31
CA MET A 110 10.34 9.05 2.34
C MET A 110 11.44 8.69 1.33
N ARG A 111 11.12 8.70 0.04
CA ARG A 111 12.08 8.40 -1.05
C ARG A 111 13.30 9.32 -1.03
N LYS A 112 13.08 10.61 -0.76
CA LYS A 112 14.16 11.61 -0.66
C LYS A 112 15.21 11.35 0.43
N ARG A 113 14.93 10.41 1.35
CA ARG A 113 15.87 10.00 2.41
C ARG A 113 16.70 8.79 2.02
N LEU A 114 16.42 8.16 0.90
CA LEU A 114 17.13 6.98 0.42
C LEU A 114 18.39 7.40 -0.34
N SER A 115 19.49 6.70 -0.07
CA SER A 115 20.69 6.82 -0.89
C SER A 115 20.50 6.16 -2.26
N GLU A 116 21.33 6.51 -3.22
CA GLU A 116 21.32 5.88 -4.56
C GLU A 116 21.40 4.34 -4.47
N ARG A 117 22.28 3.81 -3.63
CA ARG A 117 22.38 2.37 -3.40
C ARG A 117 21.11 1.74 -2.85
N GLN A 118 20.44 2.44 -1.93
CA GLN A 118 19.15 1.99 -1.36
C GLN A 118 18.03 2.04 -2.39
N LEU A 119 17.99 3.07 -3.24
CA LEU A 119 17.05 3.16 -4.36
C LEU A 119 17.21 1.98 -5.33
N GLN A 120 18.43 1.69 -5.75
CA GLN A 120 18.73 0.55 -6.62
C GLN A 120 18.34 -0.79 -5.98
N LYS A 121 18.57 -0.95 -4.67
CA LYS A 121 18.19 -2.16 -3.93
C LYS A 121 16.66 -2.29 -3.83
N LEU A 122 15.95 -1.19 -3.60
CA LEU A 122 14.49 -1.17 -3.58
C LEU A 122 13.90 -1.50 -4.95
N GLU A 123 14.44 -0.94 -6.02
CA GLU A 123 14.05 -1.26 -7.40
C GLU A 123 14.24 -2.74 -7.72
N ARG A 124 15.38 -3.32 -7.30
CA ARG A 124 15.65 -4.75 -7.47
C ARG A 124 14.66 -5.62 -6.68
N TRP A 125 14.37 -5.24 -5.45
CA TRP A 125 13.37 -5.92 -4.64
C TRP A 125 11.97 -5.83 -5.31
N GLN A 126 11.59 -4.64 -5.75
CA GLN A 126 10.32 -4.38 -6.42
C GLN A 126 10.18 -5.20 -7.72
N PHE A 127 11.25 -5.30 -8.51
CA PHE A 127 11.28 -6.12 -9.72
C PHE A 127 11.00 -7.61 -9.44
N ASN A 128 11.54 -8.12 -8.33
CA ASN A 128 11.33 -9.52 -7.92
C ASN A 128 10.03 -9.76 -7.15
N SER A 129 9.37 -8.71 -6.70
CA SER A 129 8.16 -8.79 -5.86
C SER A 129 6.94 -8.24 -6.60
N ASN A 130 6.62 -8.82 -7.74
CA ASN A 130 5.58 -8.33 -8.65
C ASN A 130 4.19 -8.14 -8.01
N ALA A 131 3.90 -8.83 -6.91
CA ALA A 131 2.61 -8.78 -6.24
C ALA A 131 2.51 -7.68 -5.17
N ILE A 132 3.63 -7.00 -4.81
CA ILE A 132 3.66 -5.97 -3.77
C ILE A 132 4.38 -4.73 -4.32
N GLU A 133 3.67 -3.61 -4.37
CA GLU A 133 4.24 -2.31 -4.71
C GLU A 133 4.65 -1.57 -3.43
N VAL A 134 5.85 -1.00 -3.41
CA VAL A 134 6.33 -0.15 -2.31
C VAL A 134 6.38 1.30 -2.75
N LEU A 135 5.68 2.15 -2.03
CA LEU A 135 5.62 3.60 -2.25
C LEU A 135 6.12 4.33 -1.01
N ALA A 136 6.85 5.40 -1.21
CA ALA A 136 7.11 6.37 -0.16
C ALA A 136 6.00 7.44 -0.12
N PHE A 137 5.88 8.17 0.98
CA PHE A 137 4.86 9.23 1.10
C PHE A 137 5.05 10.35 0.08
N ASP A 138 6.28 10.70 -0.27
CA ASP A 138 6.56 11.68 -1.33
C ASP A 138 6.25 11.14 -2.74
N ASP A 139 6.23 9.83 -2.96
CA ASP A 139 5.71 9.23 -4.19
C ASP A 139 4.21 9.46 -4.34
N LEU A 140 3.44 9.36 -3.26
CA LEU A 140 2.01 9.64 -3.27
C LEU A 140 1.73 11.09 -3.68
N ALA A 141 2.47 12.03 -3.12
CA ALA A 141 2.35 13.45 -3.46
C ALA A 141 2.68 13.70 -4.95
N THR A 142 3.74 13.07 -5.45
CA THR A 142 4.13 13.16 -6.86
C THR A 142 3.06 12.58 -7.79
N ARG A 143 2.50 11.42 -7.46
CA ARG A 143 1.39 10.81 -8.22
C ARG A 143 0.15 11.69 -8.23
N ALA A 144 -0.26 12.21 -7.09
CA ALA A 144 -1.42 13.09 -6.98
C ALA A 144 -1.26 14.35 -7.84
N SER A 145 -0.08 14.98 -7.80
CA SER A 145 0.24 16.14 -8.63
C SER A 145 0.22 15.82 -10.12
N ALA A 146 0.73 14.66 -10.52
CA ALA A 146 0.73 14.23 -11.92
C ALA A 146 -0.69 13.95 -12.45
N VAL A 147 -1.54 13.31 -11.64
CA VAL A 147 -2.94 13.06 -11.98
C VAL A 147 -3.69 14.38 -12.14
N LEU A 148 -3.55 15.29 -11.17
CA LEU A 148 -4.18 16.60 -11.22
C LEU A 148 -3.75 17.39 -12.46
N ALA A 149 -2.45 17.43 -12.76
CA ALA A 149 -1.91 18.10 -13.94
C ALA A 149 -2.48 17.51 -15.24
N SER A 150 -2.68 16.20 -15.29
CA SER A 150 -3.27 15.52 -16.46
C SER A 150 -4.74 15.85 -16.65
N LEU A 151 -5.50 15.97 -15.55
CA LEU A 151 -6.93 16.31 -15.58
C LEU A 151 -7.17 17.78 -15.94
N LEU A 152 -6.24 18.68 -15.59
CA LEU A 152 -6.35 20.12 -15.85
C LEU A 152 -5.74 20.58 -17.18
N LYS A 153 -5.18 19.69 -17.99
CA LYS A 153 -4.69 20.03 -19.34
C LYS A 153 -5.89 20.46 -20.19
N PRO A 154 -5.86 21.67 -20.78
CA PRO A 154 -6.85 22.05 -21.77
C PRO A 154 -6.75 21.10 -22.96
N ALA A 155 -7.90 20.76 -23.52
CA ALA A 155 -8.00 19.96 -24.74
C ALA A 155 -7.35 20.68 -25.95
#